data_40564d5b56e08226c44c71b077749c16
#
_entry.id   40564d5b56e08226c44c71b077749c16
#
_cell.length_a   1.000
_cell.length_b   1.000
_cell.length_c   1.000
_cell.angle_alpha   90.00
_cell.angle_beta   90.00
_cell.angle_gamma   90.00
#
_symmetry.space_group_name_H-M   'P 1'
#
loop_
_entity.id
_entity.type
_entity.pdbx_description
1 polymer ?
#
loop_
_entity_poly.entity_id
_entity_poly.type
_entity_poly.pdbx_seq_one_letter_code
_entity_poly.pdbx_strand_id
1 'polypeptide(L)'
;MEKSKVYFTDFRTRVGVSLIEKLQRLIKKAGITDIDMDGKFVAIKMHFGELGNLSYLRPNYAKAVADVVKECGGKPFLTDCNTLYPGSRKNALEHLDCANINGFNTITTGCQIIIGDGLRGTDDITVPVRNGEYCKEAYIGRAVMDADIFISLTHFKGHESTGFGGTIKNIGMGCGSRAGKMHQHNSGKPIVHDDLCRGCRRCAKECGSDAITYENGKAVINQDICKGCGRCIGACAFDAIENQNWNANEILGRKMAEYSQAVCDGRPTFHISLVRDISPNCDCHGENDAPILPDVGIFASFDPVALDQACVDACLHATPMPNSQLSDNLADPHWHHHHDNFLDSNPNVRWKETLEHAEKIGLGTREYELIQMK
;
A
#
# COMPACT_ATOMS: atom_id res chain seq x y z
N MET A 1 -7.63 23.04 -14.55
CA MET A 1 -6.50 22.17 -14.88
C MET A 1 -6.93 21.23 -16.01
N GLU A 2 -6.01 20.78 -16.83
CA GLU A 2 -6.33 19.74 -17.84
C GLU A 2 -6.65 18.43 -17.12
N LYS A 3 -7.66 17.68 -17.60
CA LYS A 3 -8.05 16.40 -17.00
C LYS A 3 -6.98 15.35 -17.24
N SER A 4 -6.66 14.58 -16.21
CA SER A 4 -5.73 13.45 -16.35
C SER A 4 -6.38 12.28 -17.07
N LYS A 5 -5.63 11.59 -17.93
CA LYS A 5 -6.14 10.41 -18.65
C LYS A 5 -6.05 9.18 -17.76
N VAL A 6 -7.17 8.48 -17.63
CA VAL A 6 -7.26 7.18 -16.96
C VAL A 6 -7.76 6.16 -17.97
N TYR A 7 -6.96 5.14 -18.21
CA TYR A 7 -7.30 4.06 -19.14
C TYR A 7 -7.96 2.92 -18.37
N PHE A 8 -9.02 2.35 -18.93
CA PHE A 8 -9.82 1.33 -18.30
C PHE A 8 -10.13 0.17 -19.24
N THR A 9 -10.13 -1.06 -18.70
CA THR A 9 -10.72 -2.26 -19.31
C THR A 9 -11.35 -3.15 -18.24
N ASP A 10 -12.50 -3.77 -18.54
CA ASP A 10 -13.13 -4.73 -17.66
C ASP A 10 -12.39 -6.08 -17.62
N PHE A 11 -12.83 -7.01 -16.74
CA PHE A 11 -12.27 -8.37 -16.66
C PHE A 11 -12.88 -9.38 -17.64
N ARG A 12 -13.83 -8.96 -18.48
CA ARG A 12 -14.41 -9.86 -19.49
C ARG A 12 -13.38 -10.17 -20.56
N THR A 13 -13.25 -11.44 -20.89
CA THR A 13 -12.36 -11.94 -21.94
C THR A 13 -13.14 -12.67 -23.01
N ARG A 14 -12.53 -12.89 -24.16
CA ARG A 14 -13.05 -13.69 -25.27
C ARG A 14 -12.01 -14.71 -25.70
N VAL A 15 -12.46 -15.71 -26.46
CA VAL A 15 -11.53 -16.71 -27.03
C VAL A 15 -10.38 -16.03 -27.78
N GLY A 16 -9.16 -16.44 -27.45
CA GLY A 16 -7.93 -15.93 -28.07
C GLY A 16 -7.35 -14.67 -27.41
N VAL A 17 -7.97 -14.13 -26.33
CA VAL A 17 -7.42 -12.98 -25.58
C VAL A 17 -7.46 -13.28 -24.10
N SER A 18 -6.30 -13.47 -23.49
CA SER A 18 -6.17 -13.67 -22.04
C SER A 18 -6.28 -12.35 -21.28
N LEU A 19 -6.59 -12.44 -19.98
CA LEU A 19 -6.61 -11.28 -19.09
C LEU A 19 -5.22 -10.64 -18.95
N ILE A 20 -4.17 -11.44 -19.02
CA ILE A 20 -2.77 -10.97 -19.00
C ILE A 20 -2.48 -10.11 -20.22
N GLU A 21 -2.89 -10.56 -21.42
CA GLU A 21 -2.74 -9.75 -22.64
C GLU A 21 -3.57 -8.47 -22.58
N LYS A 22 -4.79 -8.51 -21.99
CA LYS A 22 -5.58 -7.28 -21.79
C LYS A 22 -4.85 -6.28 -20.91
N LEU A 23 -4.27 -6.73 -19.80
CA LEU A 23 -3.45 -5.87 -18.92
C LEU A 23 -2.27 -5.27 -19.69
N GLN A 24 -1.50 -6.09 -20.41
CA GLN A 24 -0.34 -5.60 -21.16
C GLN A 24 -0.74 -4.60 -22.25
N ARG A 25 -1.83 -4.86 -22.99
CA ARG A 25 -2.37 -3.92 -23.98
C ARG A 25 -2.83 -2.61 -23.35
N LEU A 26 -3.50 -2.68 -22.18
CA LEU A 26 -3.96 -1.50 -21.46
C LEU A 26 -2.78 -0.60 -21.07
N ILE A 27 -1.77 -1.14 -20.38
CA ILE A 27 -0.65 -0.35 -19.90
C ILE A 27 0.21 0.19 -21.04
N LYS A 28 0.39 -0.56 -22.13
CA LYS A 28 1.05 -0.07 -23.35
C LYS A 28 0.25 1.08 -23.98
N LYS A 29 -1.08 0.94 -24.09
CA LYS A 29 -1.94 2.02 -24.61
C LYS A 29 -1.97 3.25 -23.70
N ALA A 30 -1.83 3.05 -22.40
CA ALA A 30 -1.77 4.12 -21.41
C ALA A 30 -0.42 4.86 -21.41
N GLY A 31 0.58 4.39 -22.18
CA GLY A 31 1.83 5.09 -22.41
C GLY A 31 3.00 4.62 -21.54
N ILE A 32 2.92 3.46 -20.88
CA ILE A 32 4.06 2.94 -20.08
C ILE A 32 5.33 2.79 -20.93
N THR A 33 5.17 2.52 -22.22
CA THR A 33 6.27 2.37 -23.19
C THR A 33 6.90 3.70 -23.62
N ASP A 34 6.30 4.83 -23.26
CA ASP A 34 6.85 6.16 -23.55
C ASP A 34 7.90 6.58 -22.52
N ILE A 35 8.01 5.82 -21.41
CA ILE A 35 9.05 5.99 -20.42
C ILE A 35 10.34 5.36 -20.95
N ASP A 36 11.42 6.15 -21.01
CA ASP A 36 12.75 5.62 -21.31
C ASP A 36 13.23 4.72 -20.16
N MET A 37 13.18 3.40 -20.38
CA MET A 37 13.55 2.37 -19.37
C MET A 37 14.88 1.68 -19.68
N ASP A 38 15.51 1.95 -20.82
CA ASP A 38 16.68 1.18 -21.27
C ASP A 38 17.83 1.25 -20.24
N GLY A 39 18.24 0.08 -19.77
CA GLY A 39 19.29 -0.10 -18.76
C GLY A 39 18.91 0.32 -17.34
N LYS A 40 17.74 0.90 -17.09
CA LYS A 40 17.33 1.51 -15.82
C LYS A 40 16.72 0.50 -14.84
N PHE A 41 16.89 0.74 -13.54
CA PHE A 41 16.21 0.00 -12.48
C PHE A 41 14.77 0.49 -12.33
N VAL A 42 13.82 -0.45 -12.36
CA VAL A 42 12.39 -0.18 -12.28
C VAL A 42 11.80 -0.88 -11.06
N ALA A 43 11.42 -0.11 -10.05
CA ALA A 43 10.72 -0.63 -8.88
C ALA A 43 9.24 -0.83 -9.21
N ILE A 44 8.75 -2.07 -9.11
CA ILE A 44 7.32 -2.39 -9.18
C ILE A 44 6.83 -2.60 -7.75
N LYS A 45 6.16 -1.60 -7.20
CA LYS A 45 5.63 -1.64 -5.83
C LYS A 45 4.28 -2.33 -5.81
N MET A 46 4.17 -3.37 -5.01
CA MET A 46 2.92 -4.06 -4.75
C MET A 46 2.88 -4.63 -3.34
N HIS A 47 1.71 -5.10 -2.92
CA HIS A 47 1.52 -5.82 -1.67
C HIS A 47 1.55 -7.33 -1.94
N PHE A 48 2.31 -8.10 -1.16
CA PHE A 48 2.46 -9.55 -1.38
C PHE A 48 1.39 -10.40 -0.65
N GLY A 49 0.43 -9.76 0.06
CA GLY A 49 -0.55 -10.43 0.91
C GLY A 49 0.03 -10.79 2.29
N GLU A 50 -0.79 -10.80 3.32
CA GLU A 50 -0.46 -11.42 4.62
C GLU A 50 -0.78 -12.92 4.54
N LEU A 51 -0.12 -13.77 5.33
CA LEU A 51 -0.42 -15.21 5.36
C LEU A 51 -1.86 -15.45 5.79
N GLY A 52 -2.57 -16.31 5.03
CA GLY A 52 -3.99 -16.58 5.22
C GLY A 52 -4.93 -15.75 4.33
N ASN A 53 -4.53 -14.58 3.92
CA ASN A 53 -5.28 -13.77 2.95
C ASN A 53 -5.13 -14.39 1.54
N LEU A 54 -6.23 -14.51 0.81
CA LEU A 54 -6.25 -15.02 -0.56
C LEU A 54 -6.81 -14.01 -1.59
N SER A 55 -7.17 -12.80 -1.15
CA SER A 55 -7.69 -11.74 -2.03
C SER A 55 -6.60 -10.90 -2.67
N TYR A 56 -5.33 -11.03 -2.26
CA TYR A 56 -4.22 -10.27 -2.83
C TYR A 56 -4.04 -10.55 -4.34
N LEU A 57 -3.39 -9.63 -5.06
CA LEU A 57 -3.13 -9.79 -6.49
C LEU A 57 -2.25 -11.01 -6.78
N ARG A 58 -2.66 -11.78 -7.76
CA ARG A 58 -1.90 -12.97 -8.20
C ARG A 58 -0.55 -12.60 -8.81
N PRO A 59 0.50 -13.41 -8.62
CA PRO A 59 1.85 -13.17 -9.18
C PRO A 59 1.87 -12.98 -10.71
N ASN A 60 0.89 -13.56 -11.42
CA ASN A 60 0.74 -13.43 -12.87
C ASN A 60 0.59 -11.97 -13.34
N TYR A 61 -0.06 -11.12 -12.54
CA TYR A 61 -0.19 -9.69 -12.87
C TYR A 61 1.16 -8.98 -12.72
N ALA A 62 1.92 -9.29 -11.68
CA ALA A 62 3.28 -8.77 -11.51
C ALA A 62 4.19 -9.18 -12.67
N LYS A 63 4.10 -10.46 -13.09
CA LYS A 63 4.84 -10.95 -14.25
C LYS A 63 4.48 -10.18 -15.52
N ALA A 64 3.20 -9.95 -15.77
CA ALA A 64 2.75 -9.21 -16.96
C ALA A 64 3.36 -7.81 -17.04
N VAL A 65 3.43 -7.10 -15.91
CA VAL A 65 4.06 -5.76 -15.83
C VAL A 65 5.57 -5.87 -15.99
N ALA A 66 6.22 -6.81 -15.29
CA ALA A 66 7.67 -7.03 -15.39
C ALA A 66 8.12 -7.39 -16.81
N ASP A 67 7.32 -8.18 -17.53
CA ASP A 67 7.60 -8.54 -18.94
C ASP A 67 7.58 -7.29 -19.84
N VAL A 68 6.59 -6.38 -19.67
CA VAL A 68 6.53 -5.13 -20.44
C VAL A 68 7.72 -4.22 -20.11
N VAL A 69 8.12 -4.12 -18.84
CA VAL A 69 9.31 -3.36 -18.44
C VAL A 69 10.57 -3.92 -19.14
N LYS A 70 10.73 -5.25 -19.16
CA LYS A 70 11.86 -5.90 -19.86
C LYS A 70 11.84 -5.70 -21.36
N GLU A 71 10.66 -5.73 -21.98
CA GLU A 71 10.50 -5.42 -23.42
C GLU A 71 11.00 -4.00 -23.74
N CYS A 72 10.89 -3.06 -22.78
CA CYS A 72 11.41 -1.69 -22.87
C CYS A 72 12.89 -1.57 -22.45
N GLY A 73 13.61 -2.67 -22.24
CA GLY A 73 15.02 -2.66 -21.81
C GLY A 73 15.26 -2.40 -20.32
N GLY A 74 14.20 -2.25 -19.51
CA GLY A 74 14.29 -1.99 -18.10
C GLY A 74 14.67 -3.22 -17.25
N LYS A 75 15.17 -2.97 -16.05
CA LYS A 75 15.55 -3.97 -15.05
C LYS A 75 14.54 -3.98 -13.90
N PRO A 76 13.41 -4.72 -14.02
CA PRO A 76 12.37 -4.70 -13.01
C PRO A 76 12.75 -5.50 -11.77
N PHE A 77 12.27 -5.02 -10.61
CA PHE A 77 12.18 -5.80 -9.39
C PHE A 77 10.88 -5.49 -8.66
N LEU A 78 10.31 -6.48 -7.95
CA LEU A 78 9.17 -6.29 -7.09
C LEU A 78 9.64 -5.80 -5.73
N THR A 79 8.87 -4.90 -5.12
CA THR A 79 9.22 -4.37 -3.81
C THR A 79 7.99 -4.08 -2.95
N ASP A 80 8.18 -4.20 -1.65
CA ASP A 80 7.36 -3.69 -0.56
C ASP A 80 8.29 -3.39 0.62
N CYS A 81 7.84 -2.63 1.61
CA CYS A 81 8.57 -2.41 2.85
C CYS A 81 7.96 -3.21 4.00
N ASN A 82 8.79 -3.56 5.00
CA ASN A 82 8.37 -4.32 6.17
C ASN A 82 7.22 -3.66 6.92
N THR A 83 6.41 -4.48 7.57
CA THR A 83 5.24 -4.00 8.34
C THR A 83 5.64 -3.38 9.67
N LEU A 84 4.77 -2.52 10.18
CA LEU A 84 4.90 -1.96 11.51
C LEU A 84 4.28 -2.87 12.58
N TYR A 85 3.21 -3.58 12.23
CA TYR A 85 2.52 -4.51 13.13
C TYR A 85 3.25 -5.87 13.17
N PRO A 86 3.09 -6.65 14.25
CA PRO A 86 3.47 -8.07 14.30
C PRO A 86 2.71 -8.87 13.25
N GLY A 87 3.44 -9.69 12.48
CA GLY A 87 2.87 -10.50 11.40
C GLY A 87 3.96 -11.17 10.60
N SER A 88 3.61 -11.78 9.48
CA SER A 88 4.55 -12.55 8.65
C SER A 88 5.45 -11.68 7.76
N ARG A 89 5.35 -10.35 7.84
CA ARG A 89 6.13 -9.41 7.00
C ARG A 89 6.88 -8.36 7.82
N LYS A 90 7.21 -8.65 9.09
CA LYS A 90 7.86 -7.69 10.00
C LYS A 90 9.36 -7.51 9.80
N ASN A 91 10.04 -8.41 9.08
CA ASN A 91 11.46 -8.29 8.67
C ASN A 91 11.63 -8.94 7.30
N ALA A 92 12.74 -8.64 6.62
CA ALA A 92 12.92 -9.05 5.22
C ALA A 92 12.88 -10.56 5.01
N LEU A 93 13.36 -11.37 5.94
CA LEU A 93 13.37 -12.83 5.77
C LEU A 93 11.94 -13.37 5.85
N GLU A 94 11.21 -13.05 6.90
CA GLU A 94 9.81 -13.44 7.06
C GLU A 94 8.95 -12.86 5.93
N HIS A 95 9.23 -11.62 5.49
CA HIS A 95 8.51 -10.98 4.38
C HIS A 95 8.74 -11.71 3.04
N LEU A 96 9.97 -12.14 2.77
CA LEU A 96 10.29 -12.94 1.58
C LEU A 96 9.68 -14.34 1.67
N ASP A 97 9.68 -14.96 2.85
CA ASP A 97 9.02 -16.25 3.07
C ASP A 97 7.52 -16.13 2.83
N CYS A 98 6.88 -15.10 3.37
CA CYS A 98 5.48 -14.80 3.12
C CYS A 98 5.19 -14.60 1.63
N ALA A 99 6.00 -13.80 0.94
CA ALA A 99 5.88 -13.58 -0.51
C ALA A 99 6.01 -14.91 -1.28
N ASN A 100 6.98 -15.75 -0.94
CA ASN A 100 7.19 -17.06 -1.56
C ASN A 100 6.00 -17.99 -1.35
N ILE A 101 5.47 -18.09 -0.14
CA ILE A 101 4.28 -18.89 0.19
C ILE A 101 3.07 -18.42 -0.61
N ASN A 102 2.91 -17.09 -0.77
CA ASN A 102 1.86 -16.49 -1.58
C ASN A 102 2.13 -16.55 -3.09
N GLY A 103 3.19 -17.24 -3.49
CA GLY A 103 3.52 -17.54 -4.88
C GLY A 103 4.37 -16.48 -5.59
N PHE A 104 4.83 -15.44 -4.90
CA PHE A 104 5.74 -14.45 -5.48
C PHE A 104 7.19 -14.89 -5.34
N ASN A 105 7.81 -15.25 -6.45
CA ASN A 105 9.22 -15.60 -6.55
C ASN A 105 9.72 -15.35 -7.98
N THR A 106 11.00 -15.51 -8.20
CA THR A 106 11.63 -15.24 -9.51
C THR A 106 11.10 -16.09 -10.66
N ILE A 107 10.58 -17.30 -10.37
CA ILE A 107 10.01 -18.19 -11.38
C ILE A 107 8.63 -17.70 -11.82
N THR A 108 7.79 -17.35 -10.85
CA THR A 108 6.39 -16.96 -11.11
C THR A 108 6.26 -15.53 -11.61
N THR A 109 7.12 -14.61 -11.14
CA THR A 109 7.06 -13.18 -11.47
C THR A 109 8.06 -12.76 -12.54
N GLY A 110 9.07 -13.59 -12.79
CA GLY A 110 10.11 -13.31 -13.77
C GLY A 110 11.12 -12.24 -13.36
N CYS A 111 11.08 -11.70 -12.15
CA CYS A 111 12.05 -10.72 -11.63
C CYS A 111 12.33 -10.95 -10.13
N GLN A 112 13.36 -10.27 -9.62
CA GLN A 112 13.75 -10.38 -8.22
C GLN A 112 12.76 -9.66 -7.30
N ILE A 113 12.73 -10.05 -6.02
CA ILE A 113 12.04 -9.35 -4.96
C ILE A 113 13.07 -8.71 -4.04
N ILE A 114 12.95 -7.42 -3.79
CA ILE A 114 13.81 -6.66 -2.89
C ILE A 114 12.93 -5.97 -1.85
N ILE A 115 13.15 -6.29 -0.57
CA ILE A 115 12.45 -5.60 0.51
C ILE A 115 13.05 -4.21 0.66
N GLY A 116 12.22 -3.18 0.42
CA GLY A 116 12.63 -1.81 0.16
C GLY A 116 13.36 -1.13 1.31
N ASP A 117 13.06 -1.51 2.56
CA ASP A 117 13.62 -0.92 3.78
C ASP A 117 14.59 -1.88 4.52
N GLY A 118 15.14 -2.87 3.80
CA GLY A 118 16.20 -3.77 4.27
C GLY A 118 15.74 -4.78 5.32
N LEU A 119 16.75 -5.44 5.95
CA LEU A 119 16.52 -6.59 6.81
C LEU A 119 15.55 -6.32 7.97
N ARG A 120 15.63 -5.15 8.61
CA ARG A 120 14.87 -4.82 9.82
C ARG A 120 13.89 -3.65 9.64
N GLY A 121 13.64 -3.21 8.42
CA GLY A 121 12.77 -2.07 8.15
C GLY A 121 13.40 -0.70 8.49
N THR A 122 14.72 -0.63 8.53
CA THR A 122 15.48 0.54 8.98
C THR A 122 16.46 1.07 7.94
N ASP A 123 16.52 0.45 6.76
CA ASP A 123 17.31 0.96 5.64
C ASP A 123 16.45 1.93 4.83
N ASP A 124 16.49 3.19 5.24
CA ASP A 124 15.67 4.24 4.66
C ASP A 124 16.49 5.46 4.23
N ILE A 125 15.84 6.33 3.49
CA ILE A 125 16.31 7.64 3.11
C ILE A 125 15.27 8.68 3.48
N THR A 126 15.71 9.82 3.98
CA THR A 126 14.87 10.97 4.24
C THR A 126 14.65 11.75 2.95
N VAL A 127 13.41 11.92 2.54
CA VAL A 127 13.01 12.63 1.32
C VAL A 127 12.19 13.86 1.71
N PRO A 128 12.53 15.06 1.24
CA PRO A 128 11.71 16.25 1.47
C PRO A 128 10.29 16.08 0.86
N VAL A 129 9.27 16.55 1.56
CA VAL A 129 7.90 16.58 1.06
C VAL A 129 7.59 17.97 0.53
N ARG A 130 7.41 18.09 -0.79
CA ARG A 130 7.04 19.34 -1.42
C ARG A 130 5.59 19.68 -1.06
N ASN A 131 5.36 20.90 -0.55
CA ASN A 131 4.05 21.37 -0.09
C ASN A 131 3.41 20.54 1.05
N GLY A 132 4.19 19.74 1.79
CA GLY A 132 3.70 18.96 2.92
C GLY A 132 3.20 19.84 4.07
N GLU A 133 1.97 19.58 4.53
CA GLU A 133 1.35 20.26 5.66
C GLU A 133 1.60 19.54 6.98
N TYR A 134 1.60 18.21 6.92
CA TYR A 134 1.75 17.31 8.08
C TYR A 134 3.16 16.72 8.17
N CYS A 135 3.82 16.53 7.04
CA CYS A 135 5.16 15.97 6.95
C CYS A 135 6.09 16.94 6.22
N LYS A 136 7.17 17.37 6.87
CA LYS A 136 8.24 18.13 6.20
C LYS A 136 9.14 17.21 5.38
N GLU A 137 9.25 15.98 5.81
CA GLU A 137 10.08 14.94 5.25
C GLU A 137 9.39 13.58 5.41
N ALA A 138 9.73 12.64 4.53
CA ALA A 138 9.25 11.27 4.53
C ALA A 138 10.44 10.30 4.65
N TYR A 139 10.27 9.23 5.42
CA TYR A 139 11.27 8.17 5.58
C TYR A 139 10.88 6.99 4.69
N ILE A 140 11.52 6.89 3.53
CA ILE A 140 11.18 5.95 2.47
C ILE A 140 12.23 4.84 2.40
N GLY A 141 11.80 3.59 2.17
CA GLY A 141 12.71 2.48 1.96
C GLY A 141 13.73 2.77 0.87
N ARG A 142 15.02 2.58 1.16
CA ARG A 142 16.12 2.98 0.30
C ARG A 142 16.03 2.38 -1.09
N ALA A 143 15.79 1.06 -1.21
CA ALA A 143 15.74 0.41 -2.51
C ALA A 143 14.60 0.94 -3.41
N VAL A 144 13.53 1.50 -2.82
CA VAL A 144 12.47 2.17 -3.57
C VAL A 144 12.99 3.45 -4.20
N MET A 145 13.81 4.23 -3.46
CA MET A 145 14.33 5.52 -3.94
C MET A 145 15.57 5.38 -4.82
N ASP A 146 16.31 4.28 -4.71
CA ASP A 146 17.48 3.97 -5.56
C ASP A 146 17.06 3.55 -6.99
N ALA A 147 15.77 3.22 -7.20
CA ALA A 147 15.25 2.92 -8.53
C ALA A 147 15.07 4.19 -9.37
N ASP A 148 15.43 4.12 -10.66
CA ASP A 148 15.31 5.23 -11.61
C ASP A 148 13.83 5.52 -11.94
N ILE A 149 13.00 4.47 -11.98
CA ILE A 149 11.60 4.51 -12.36
C ILE A 149 10.76 3.79 -11.31
N PHE A 150 9.60 4.34 -11.03
CA PHE A 150 8.68 3.76 -10.06
C PHE A 150 7.33 3.39 -10.71
N ILE A 151 6.89 2.15 -10.53
CA ILE A 151 5.58 1.65 -10.96
C ILE A 151 4.83 1.16 -9.74
N SER A 152 3.60 1.62 -9.52
CA SER A 152 2.71 1.01 -8.55
C SER A 152 1.78 0.00 -9.22
N LEU A 153 1.75 -1.23 -8.70
CA LEU A 153 0.78 -2.26 -9.07
C LEU A 153 -0.11 -2.50 -7.85
N THR A 154 -1.32 -1.99 -7.93
CA THR A 154 -2.21 -1.84 -6.78
C THR A 154 -3.38 -2.80 -6.83
N HIS A 155 -3.63 -3.51 -5.75
CA HIS A 155 -4.91 -4.13 -5.44
C HIS A 155 -5.82 -3.07 -4.83
N PHE A 156 -6.85 -2.66 -5.56
CA PHE A 156 -7.84 -1.71 -5.07
C PHE A 156 -8.99 -2.46 -4.37
N LYS A 157 -9.19 -2.21 -3.10
CA LYS A 157 -10.17 -2.88 -2.22
C LYS A 157 -10.58 -1.97 -1.06
N GLY A 158 -11.53 -2.42 -0.24
CA GLY A 158 -11.89 -1.76 1.02
C GLY A 158 -10.73 -1.65 2.01
N HIS A 159 -10.93 -0.83 3.02
CA HIS A 159 -9.96 -0.63 4.10
C HIS A 159 -10.63 -0.03 5.33
N GLU A 160 -10.44 -0.66 6.46
CA GLU A 160 -11.06 -0.35 7.75
C GLU A 160 -10.76 1.06 8.30
N SER A 161 -9.62 1.65 7.93
CA SER A 161 -9.20 2.97 8.42
C SER A 161 -9.25 4.08 7.39
N THR A 162 -9.11 3.76 6.09
CA THR A 162 -8.99 4.75 5.02
C THR A 162 -10.09 4.69 3.97
N GLY A 163 -11.10 3.82 4.17
CA GLY A 163 -12.21 3.57 3.26
C GLY A 163 -11.86 2.59 2.17
N PHE A 164 -10.82 2.90 1.43
CA PHE A 164 -10.22 1.98 0.46
C PHE A 164 -8.70 1.98 0.54
N GLY A 165 -8.10 0.89 0.10
CA GLY A 165 -6.67 0.78 -0.14
C GLY A 165 -6.40 0.86 -1.62
N GLY A 166 -6.09 2.06 -2.12
CA GLY A 166 -5.78 2.36 -3.51
C GLY A 166 -4.29 2.62 -3.75
N THR A 167 -4.00 3.32 -4.85
CA THR A 167 -2.65 3.69 -5.30
C THR A 167 -1.93 4.55 -4.28
N ILE A 168 -2.59 5.59 -3.74
CA ILE A 168 -2.00 6.48 -2.73
C ILE A 168 -1.58 5.70 -1.49
N LYS A 169 -2.42 4.78 -1.01
CA LYS A 169 -2.06 3.92 0.12
C LYS A 169 -0.92 2.96 -0.22
N ASN A 170 -0.97 2.32 -1.38
CA ASN A 170 0.07 1.40 -1.83
C ASN A 170 1.44 2.08 -1.93
N ILE A 171 1.48 3.33 -2.36
CA ILE A 171 2.71 4.13 -2.43
C ILE A 171 3.07 4.65 -1.04
N GLY A 172 2.24 5.51 -0.45
CA GLY A 172 2.58 6.27 0.76
C GLY A 172 2.87 5.39 1.96
N MET A 173 1.91 4.51 2.33
CA MET A 173 2.12 3.57 3.44
C MET A 173 3.11 2.46 3.04
N GLY A 174 2.97 1.93 1.83
CA GLY A 174 3.73 0.77 1.38
C GLY A 174 5.23 1.04 1.21
N CYS A 175 5.63 2.21 0.71
CA CYS A 175 7.03 2.58 0.53
C CYS A 175 7.68 3.19 1.78
N GLY A 176 6.90 3.59 2.78
CA GLY A 176 7.43 4.06 4.05
C GLY A 176 8.24 2.96 4.75
N SER A 177 9.43 3.30 5.25
CA SER A 177 10.18 2.44 6.16
C SER A 177 9.38 2.21 7.45
N ARG A 178 9.89 1.42 8.37
CA ARG A 178 9.27 1.29 9.69
C ARG A 178 9.10 2.62 10.41
N ALA A 179 10.13 3.49 10.36
CA ALA A 179 10.05 4.85 10.88
C ALA A 179 9.00 5.68 10.12
N GLY A 180 8.95 5.53 8.80
CA GLY A 180 7.96 6.18 7.95
C GLY A 180 6.53 5.76 8.25
N LYS A 181 6.29 4.47 8.46
CA LYS A 181 4.96 3.97 8.86
C LYS A 181 4.55 4.50 10.24
N MET A 182 5.49 4.53 11.21
CA MET A 182 5.25 5.15 12.53
C MET A 182 4.90 6.63 12.42
N HIS A 183 5.61 7.38 11.57
CA HIS A 183 5.35 8.80 11.33
C HIS A 183 3.97 9.05 10.71
N GLN A 184 3.55 8.18 9.78
CA GLN A 184 2.22 8.27 9.15
C GLN A 184 1.09 7.98 10.15
N HIS A 185 1.24 6.99 11.03
CA HIS A 185 0.28 6.65 12.09
C HIS A 185 0.26 7.66 13.26
N ASN A 186 0.68 8.90 13.02
CA ASN A 186 0.55 10.03 13.91
C ASN A 186 1.24 9.89 15.26
N SER A 187 2.48 10.29 15.37
CA SER A 187 3.23 10.29 16.62
C SER A 187 3.12 8.98 17.43
N GLY A 188 2.73 7.92 16.75
CA GLY A 188 2.65 6.60 17.34
C GLY A 188 3.98 6.27 17.98
N LYS A 189 3.96 6.12 19.28
CA LYS A 189 5.09 5.59 20.03
C LYS A 189 4.76 4.15 20.35
N PRO A 190 5.75 3.25 20.34
CA PRO A 190 5.48 1.86 20.63
C PRO A 190 5.14 1.67 22.11
N ILE A 191 4.28 0.71 22.39
CA ILE A 191 3.99 0.20 23.73
C ILE A 191 4.47 -1.24 23.86
N VAL A 192 4.58 -1.72 25.10
CA VAL A 192 4.94 -3.10 25.41
C VAL A 192 3.75 -3.80 26.06
N HIS A 193 3.44 -5.01 25.57
CA HIS A 193 2.48 -5.92 26.19
C HIS A 193 3.22 -6.82 27.19
N ASP A 194 2.99 -6.63 28.46
CA ASP A 194 3.71 -7.29 29.55
C ASP A 194 3.51 -8.81 29.56
N ASP A 195 2.34 -9.28 29.19
CA ASP A 195 1.99 -10.71 29.07
C ASP A 195 2.83 -11.43 28.01
N LEU A 196 3.16 -10.75 26.92
CA LEU A 196 3.98 -11.26 25.82
C LEU A 196 5.47 -11.04 26.06
N CYS A 197 5.85 -9.99 26.78
CA CYS A 197 7.25 -9.63 26.99
C CYS A 197 8.00 -10.71 27.80
N ARG A 198 9.16 -11.14 27.31
CA ARG A 198 10.04 -12.13 27.96
C ARG A 198 11.31 -11.51 28.58
N GLY A 199 11.43 -10.19 28.58
CA GLY A 199 12.59 -9.50 29.17
C GLY A 199 13.93 -9.80 28.48
N CYS A 200 13.93 -10.22 27.22
CA CYS A 200 15.12 -10.68 26.49
C CYS A 200 16.12 -9.58 26.11
N ARG A 201 15.78 -8.32 26.34
CA ARG A 201 16.62 -7.11 26.14
C ARG A 201 17.02 -6.80 24.72
N ARG A 202 16.47 -7.47 23.69
CA ARG A 202 16.78 -7.19 22.27
C ARG A 202 16.33 -5.77 21.88
N CYS A 203 15.13 -5.36 22.29
CA CYS A 203 14.57 -4.05 21.96
C CYS A 203 15.44 -2.89 22.48
N ALA A 204 16.02 -3.00 23.68
CA ALA A 204 16.89 -1.97 24.24
C ALA A 204 18.20 -1.85 23.44
N LYS A 205 18.77 -2.96 22.95
CA LYS A 205 19.98 -2.94 22.11
C LYS A 205 19.79 -2.24 20.77
N GLU A 206 18.55 -2.22 20.26
CA GLU A 206 18.19 -1.54 19.00
C GLU A 206 17.72 -0.10 19.24
N CYS A 207 17.56 0.32 20.49
CA CYS A 207 17.08 1.66 20.80
C CYS A 207 18.20 2.69 20.74
N GLY A 208 18.29 3.44 19.66
CA GLY A 208 19.29 4.50 19.48
C GLY A 208 19.10 5.76 20.33
N SER A 209 18.00 5.83 21.13
CA SER A 209 17.72 6.93 22.06
C SER A 209 17.67 6.49 23.52
N ASP A 210 18.08 5.27 23.83
CA ASP A 210 18.10 4.68 25.16
C ASP A 210 16.76 4.81 25.93
N ALA A 211 15.66 4.80 25.20
CA ALA A 211 14.32 4.99 25.74
C ALA A 211 13.73 3.73 26.41
N ILE A 212 14.45 2.59 26.43
CA ILE A 212 13.91 1.32 26.93
C ILE A 212 14.64 0.86 28.18
N THR A 213 13.91 0.81 29.27
CA THR A 213 14.33 0.29 30.58
C THR A 213 13.62 -1.02 30.91
N TYR A 214 13.89 -1.59 32.06
CA TYR A 214 13.28 -2.85 32.50
C TYR A 214 12.77 -2.71 33.95
N GLU A 215 11.50 -3.05 34.13
CA GLU A 215 10.87 -3.11 35.45
C GLU A 215 10.22 -4.50 35.62
N ASN A 216 10.40 -5.12 36.77
CA ASN A 216 9.90 -6.48 37.04
C ASN A 216 10.21 -7.50 35.91
N GLY A 217 11.37 -7.35 35.27
CA GLY A 217 11.80 -8.24 34.19
C GLY A 217 11.13 -7.98 32.82
N LYS A 218 10.33 -6.93 32.67
CA LYS A 218 9.64 -6.54 31.45
C LYS A 218 10.22 -5.23 30.91
N ALA A 219 10.18 -5.07 29.60
CA ALA A 219 10.60 -3.83 28.95
C ALA A 219 9.59 -2.70 29.22
N VAL A 220 10.09 -1.51 29.52
CA VAL A 220 9.28 -0.29 29.66
C VAL A 220 9.86 0.77 28.72
N ILE A 221 8.99 1.41 27.93
CA ILE A 221 9.39 2.44 26.99
C ILE A 221 9.07 3.82 27.58
N ASN A 222 10.12 4.61 27.83
CA ASN A 222 9.95 6.00 28.21
C ASN A 222 9.47 6.81 27.00
N GLN A 223 8.22 7.23 27.04
CA GLN A 223 7.55 7.93 25.94
C GLN A 223 8.12 9.33 25.68
N ASP A 224 8.75 9.98 26.66
CA ASP A 224 9.33 11.31 26.49
C ASP A 224 10.65 11.27 25.71
N ILE A 225 11.41 10.20 25.90
CA ILE A 225 12.70 9.97 25.21
C ILE A 225 12.50 9.30 23.85
N CYS A 226 11.45 8.46 23.71
CA CYS A 226 11.17 7.70 22.51
C CYS A 226 10.98 8.60 21.28
N LYS A 227 11.71 8.30 20.20
CA LYS A 227 11.63 9.02 18.91
C LYS A 227 10.61 8.42 17.93
N GLY A 228 9.90 7.34 18.30
CA GLY A 228 8.90 6.72 17.43
C GLY A 228 9.49 6.02 16.18
N CYS A 229 10.75 5.60 16.18
CA CYS A 229 11.38 4.99 15.02
C CYS A 229 10.96 3.52 14.76
N GLY A 230 10.25 2.87 15.68
CA GLY A 230 9.74 1.50 15.55
C GLY A 230 10.78 0.37 15.50
N ARG A 231 12.07 0.62 15.68
CA ARG A 231 13.14 -0.43 15.65
C ARG A 231 12.88 -1.55 16.64
N CYS A 232 12.40 -1.20 17.84
CA CYS A 232 12.07 -2.16 18.91
C CYS A 232 10.96 -3.14 18.51
N ILE A 233 10.00 -2.73 17.69
CA ILE A 233 8.93 -3.59 17.16
C ILE A 233 9.57 -4.71 16.31
N GLY A 234 10.41 -4.35 15.32
CA GLY A 234 11.07 -5.32 14.48
C GLY A 234 12.12 -6.19 15.16
N ALA A 235 12.63 -5.76 16.33
CA ALA A 235 13.57 -6.53 17.12
C ALA A 235 12.89 -7.54 18.04
N CYS A 236 11.59 -7.39 18.31
CA CYS A 236 10.85 -8.24 19.24
C CYS A 236 10.49 -9.58 18.57
N ALA A 237 11.10 -10.66 19.02
CA ALA A 237 10.80 -12.00 18.54
C ALA A 237 9.53 -12.61 19.16
N PHE A 238 8.91 -11.89 20.12
CA PHE A 238 7.73 -12.35 20.86
C PHE A 238 6.50 -11.49 20.57
N ASP A 239 6.62 -10.58 19.59
CA ASP A 239 5.56 -9.65 19.16
C ASP A 239 4.94 -8.84 20.32
N ALA A 240 5.74 -8.65 21.40
CA ALA A 240 5.33 -7.94 22.60
C ALA A 240 5.37 -6.42 22.48
N ILE A 241 5.75 -5.86 21.34
CA ILE A 241 5.86 -4.41 21.13
C ILE A 241 5.10 -4.04 19.86
N GLU A 242 4.17 -3.11 20.01
CA GLU A 242 3.38 -2.61 18.89
C GLU A 242 3.20 -1.09 18.91
N ASN A 243 2.54 -0.53 17.89
CA ASN A 243 2.17 0.89 17.86
C ASN A 243 1.03 1.17 18.85
N GLN A 244 1.17 2.20 19.65
CA GLN A 244 0.17 2.59 20.66
C GLN A 244 -1.16 3.05 20.05
N ASN A 245 -1.14 3.64 18.86
CA ASN A 245 -2.31 4.27 18.26
C ASN A 245 -2.45 3.88 16.78
N TRP A 246 -3.42 3.03 16.49
CA TRP A 246 -3.80 2.65 15.14
C TRP A 246 -4.96 3.50 14.58
N ASN A 247 -5.66 4.27 15.42
CA ASN A 247 -6.92 4.91 15.10
C ASN A 247 -6.81 6.39 14.69
N ALA A 248 -5.63 6.85 14.28
CA ALA A 248 -5.43 8.25 13.85
C ALA A 248 -5.96 8.51 12.42
N ASN A 249 -7.21 8.14 12.14
CA ASN A 249 -7.79 8.15 10.80
C ASN A 249 -7.88 9.55 10.17
N GLU A 250 -7.99 10.61 10.98
CA GLU A 250 -8.22 11.98 10.50
C GLU A 250 -7.07 12.53 9.64
N ILE A 251 -5.83 12.21 9.99
CA ILE A 251 -4.65 12.72 9.27
C ILE A 251 -3.86 11.63 8.55
N LEU A 252 -4.18 10.36 8.80
CA LEU A 252 -3.47 9.22 8.20
C LEU A 252 -3.49 9.29 6.67
N GLY A 253 -4.66 9.47 6.08
CA GLY A 253 -4.83 9.58 4.63
C GLY A 253 -4.05 10.75 4.02
N ARG A 254 -4.04 11.90 4.71
CA ARG A 254 -3.31 13.09 4.29
C ARG A 254 -1.80 12.87 4.32
N LYS A 255 -1.27 12.25 5.39
CA LYS A 255 0.14 11.87 5.46
C LYS A 255 0.53 10.82 4.41
N MET A 256 -0.35 9.86 4.10
CA MET A 256 -0.11 8.92 3.00
C MET A 256 0.00 9.62 1.65
N ALA A 257 -0.82 10.64 1.39
CA ALA A 257 -0.72 11.46 0.18
C ALA A 257 0.63 12.20 0.11
N GLU A 258 1.08 12.79 1.21
CA GLU A 258 2.36 13.48 1.31
C GLU A 258 3.56 12.52 1.12
N TYR A 259 3.50 11.32 1.69
CA TYR A 259 4.49 10.27 1.46
C TYR A 259 4.50 9.78 0.00
N SER A 260 3.31 9.67 -0.61
CA SER A 260 3.19 9.33 -2.04
C SER A 260 3.86 10.38 -2.92
N GLN A 261 3.69 11.66 -2.60
CA GLN A 261 4.37 12.74 -3.30
C GLN A 261 5.89 12.61 -3.18
N ALA A 262 6.43 12.36 -1.99
CA ALA A 262 7.87 12.17 -1.78
C ALA A 262 8.42 11.00 -2.59
N VAL A 263 7.65 9.92 -2.77
CA VAL A 263 8.07 8.77 -3.60
C VAL A 263 8.03 9.10 -5.09
N CYS A 264 7.04 9.86 -5.54
CA CYS A 264 6.81 10.11 -6.97
C CYS A 264 7.60 11.30 -7.53
N ASP A 265 7.89 12.30 -6.70
CA ASP A 265 8.54 13.52 -7.16
C ASP A 265 9.94 13.26 -7.74
N GLY A 266 10.23 13.92 -8.87
CA GLY A 266 11.57 13.97 -9.47
C GLY A 266 11.97 12.77 -10.31
N ARG A 267 11.08 11.80 -10.56
CA ARG A 267 11.34 10.64 -11.40
C ARG A 267 10.10 10.19 -12.20
N PRO A 268 10.28 9.44 -13.31
CA PRO A 268 9.14 8.87 -14.01
C PRO A 268 8.38 7.87 -13.13
N THR A 269 7.04 8.00 -13.13
CA THR A 269 6.15 7.08 -12.42
C THR A 269 5.01 6.62 -13.32
N PHE A 270 4.49 5.42 -13.05
CA PHE A 270 3.31 4.89 -13.72
C PHE A 270 2.49 4.05 -12.74
N HIS A 271 1.16 4.12 -12.83
CA HIS A 271 0.27 3.54 -11.83
C HIS A 271 -0.76 2.63 -12.47
N ILE A 272 -0.93 1.45 -11.87
CA ILE A 272 -1.86 0.41 -12.32
C ILE A 272 -2.68 -0.04 -11.12
N SER A 273 -4.00 -0.04 -11.25
CA SER A 273 -4.93 -0.52 -10.22
C SER A 273 -5.82 -1.63 -10.76
N LEU A 274 -5.85 -2.76 -10.06
CA LEU A 274 -6.80 -3.84 -10.31
C LEU A 274 -7.90 -3.77 -9.25
N VAL A 275 -9.11 -3.46 -9.69
CA VAL A 275 -10.31 -3.31 -8.86
C VAL A 275 -11.06 -4.64 -8.92
N ARG A 276 -10.67 -5.56 -8.03
CA ARG A 276 -11.16 -6.94 -7.97
C ARG A 276 -11.00 -7.52 -6.58
N ASP A 277 -11.69 -8.63 -6.29
CA ASP A 277 -11.68 -9.27 -4.97
C ASP A 277 -11.78 -8.21 -3.85
N ILE A 278 -12.78 -7.29 -3.99
CA ILE A 278 -12.88 -6.07 -3.19
C ILE A 278 -13.36 -6.42 -1.79
N SER A 279 -12.45 -6.94 -0.95
CA SER A 279 -12.71 -7.24 0.46
C SER A 279 -12.97 -5.95 1.26
N PRO A 280 -13.69 -6.00 2.40
CA PRO A 280 -13.91 -4.83 3.25
C PRO A 280 -12.62 -4.32 3.93
N ASN A 281 -11.64 -5.20 4.12
CA ASN A 281 -10.42 -4.96 4.86
C ASN A 281 -9.16 -4.99 3.99
N CYS A 282 -8.05 -4.54 4.56
CA CYS A 282 -6.75 -4.50 3.90
C CYS A 282 -6.17 -5.90 3.68
N ASP A 283 -5.36 -6.10 2.61
CA ASP A 283 -4.54 -7.31 2.41
C ASP A 283 -3.50 -7.55 3.51
N CYS A 284 -3.38 -6.63 4.45
CA CYS A 284 -2.54 -6.77 5.62
C CYS A 284 -3.16 -7.61 6.74
N HIS A 285 -4.41 -8.03 6.59
CA HIS A 285 -5.08 -8.98 7.45
C HIS A 285 -5.01 -10.38 6.85
N GLY A 286 -4.60 -11.37 7.63
CA GLY A 286 -4.58 -12.77 7.21
C GLY A 286 -6.00 -13.33 7.03
N GLU A 287 -6.92 -12.89 7.87
CA GLU A 287 -8.35 -13.08 7.76
C GLU A 287 -8.93 -12.01 6.82
N ASN A 288 -9.22 -12.35 5.60
CA ASN A 288 -10.00 -11.49 4.72
C ASN A 288 -11.43 -12.03 4.61
N ASP A 289 -12.38 -11.12 4.43
CA ASP A 289 -13.79 -11.45 4.30
C ASP A 289 -14.20 -11.51 2.83
N ALA A 290 -15.43 -11.93 2.58
CA ALA A 290 -16.03 -11.97 1.25
C ALA A 290 -16.00 -10.59 0.58
N PRO A 291 -15.83 -10.52 -0.76
CA PRO A 291 -15.89 -9.25 -1.47
C PRO A 291 -17.20 -8.51 -1.24
N ILE A 292 -17.12 -7.21 -0.94
CA ILE A 292 -18.28 -6.33 -0.75
C ILE A 292 -18.87 -5.85 -2.07
N LEU A 293 -18.07 -5.85 -3.15
CA LEU A 293 -18.45 -5.42 -4.49
C LEU A 293 -17.94 -6.43 -5.54
N PRO A 294 -18.58 -6.53 -6.71
CA PRO A 294 -18.10 -7.35 -7.80
C PRO A 294 -16.80 -6.80 -8.39
N ASP A 295 -16.04 -7.66 -9.06
CA ASP A 295 -14.86 -7.27 -9.84
C ASP A 295 -15.25 -6.22 -10.91
N VAL A 296 -14.52 -5.11 -10.96
CA VAL A 296 -14.79 -3.98 -11.86
C VAL A 296 -13.88 -4.03 -13.10
N GLY A 297 -12.56 -4.00 -12.90
CA GLY A 297 -11.63 -3.98 -14.01
C GLY A 297 -10.22 -3.53 -13.65
N ILE A 298 -9.46 -3.20 -14.69
CA ILE A 298 -8.07 -2.75 -14.62
C ILE A 298 -8.03 -1.29 -15.07
N PHE A 299 -7.37 -0.47 -14.29
CA PHE A 299 -7.16 0.96 -14.56
C PHE A 299 -5.67 1.26 -14.63
N ALA A 300 -5.27 2.24 -15.46
CA ALA A 300 -3.89 2.70 -15.56
C ALA A 300 -3.82 4.20 -15.86
N SER A 301 -2.87 4.89 -15.22
CA SER A 301 -2.64 6.34 -15.41
C SER A 301 -1.21 6.72 -14.98
N PHE A 302 -0.74 7.87 -15.46
CA PHE A 302 0.43 8.55 -14.91
C PHE A 302 0.09 9.35 -13.63
N ASP A 303 -1.18 9.62 -13.38
CA ASP A 303 -1.66 10.39 -12.23
C ASP A 303 -2.28 9.45 -11.17
N PRO A 304 -1.66 9.30 -9.98
CA PRO A 304 -2.15 8.39 -8.95
C PRO A 304 -3.46 8.88 -8.30
N VAL A 305 -3.72 10.19 -8.30
CA VAL A 305 -4.94 10.78 -7.71
C VAL A 305 -6.13 10.54 -8.63
N ALA A 306 -5.97 10.85 -9.93
CA ALA A 306 -6.97 10.57 -10.97
C ALA A 306 -7.29 9.06 -11.03
N LEU A 307 -6.28 8.22 -10.89
CA LEU A 307 -6.44 6.77 -10.88
C LEU A 307 -7.29 6.29 -9.71
N ASP A 308 -6.99 6.73 -8.49
CA ASP A 308 -7.76 6.35 -7.30
C ASP A 308 -9.18 6.95 -7.35
N GLN A 309 -9.36 8.18 -7.86
CA GLN A 309 -10.68 8.77 -8.08
C GLN A 309 -11.52 7.93 -9.06
N ALA A 310 -10.95 7.53 -10.19
CA ALA A 310 -11.67 6.71 -11.18
C ALA A 310 -12.03 5.32 -10.62
N CYS A 311 -11.15 4.71 -9.82
CA CYS A 311 -11.41 3.42 -9.19
C CYS A 311 -12.53 3.52 -8.14
N VAL A 312 -12.51 4.55 -7.28
CA VAL A 312 -13.55 4.73 -6.25
C VAL A 312 -14.89 5.05 -6.90
N ASP A 313 -14.93 5.93 -7.91
CA ASP A 313 -16.18 6.25 -8.63
C ASP A 313 -16.81 4.99 -9.25
N ALA A 314 -16.01 4.11 -9.84
CA ALA A 314 -16.49 2.85 -10.38
C ALA A 314 -17.05 1.91 -9.28
N CYS A 315 -16.40 1.88 -8.12
CA CYS A 315 -16.88 1.11 -6.95
C CYS A 315 -18.17 1.67 -6.36
N LEU A 316 -18.32 3.00 -6.30
CA LEU A 316 -19.55 3.63 -5.79
C LEU A 316 -20.77 3.36 -6.67
N HIS A 317 -20.57 3.10 -7.97
CA HIS A 317 -21.64 2.72 -8.91
C HIS A 317 -21.89 1.20 -8.96
N ALA A 318 -21.05 0.39 -8.32
CA ALA A 318 -21.22 -1.05 -8.30
C ALA A 318 -22.30 -1.48 -7.30
N THR A 319 -23.02 -2.55 -7.65
CA THR A 319 -24.04 -3.12 -6.76
C THR A 319 -23.38 -3.92 -5.63
N PRO A 320 -23.76 -3.73 -4.37
CA PRO A 320 -23.27 -4.53 -3.26
C PRO A 320 -23.41 -6.03 -3.49
N MET A 321 -22.40 -6.80 -3.12
CA MET A 321 -22.44 -8.25 -3.18
C MET A 321 -23.33 -8.80 -2.06
N PRO A 322 -24.23 -9.78 -2.33
CA PRO A 322 -24.98 -10.46 -1.29
C PRO A 322 -24.06 -11.29 -0.39
N ASN A 323 -24.47 -11.51 0.85
CA ASN A 323 -23.68 -12.23 1.87
C ASN A 323 -22.29 -11.63 2.08
N SER A 324 -22.22 -10.33 2.23
CA SER A 324 -20.99 -9.56 2.50
C SER A 324 -21.25 -8.56 3.61
N GLN A 325 -20.18 -8.07 4.25
CA GLN A 325 -20.26 -7.05 5.30
C GLN A 325 -21.11 -5.85 4.86
N LEU A 326 -20.94 -5.38 3.62
CA LEU A 326 -21.73 -4.26 3.09
C LEU A 326 -23.22 -4.61 2.99
N SER A 327 -23.58 -5.79 2.48
CA SER A 327 -24.99 -6.19 2.38
C SER A 327 -25.63 -6.37 3.74
N ASP A 328 -24.90 -6.88 4.73
CA ASP A 328 -25.39 -7.07 6.10
C ASP A 328 -25.62 -5.72 6.78
N ASN A 329 -24.69 -4.78 6.65
CA ASN A 329 -24.86 -3.42 7.15
C ASN A 329 -26.07 -2.73 6.51
N LEU A 330 -26.21 -2.81 5.19
CA LEU A 330 -27.34 -2.20 4.48
C LEU A 330 -28.70 -2.83 4.82
N ALA A 331 -28.72 -4.08 5.28
CA ALA A 331 -29.93 -4.77 5.72
C ALA A 331 -30.31 -4.47 7.19
N ASP A 332 -29.39 -3.94 7.99
CA ASP A 332 -29.65 -3.57 9.38
C ASP A 332 -30.53 -2.31 9.45
N PRO A 333 -31.75 -2.36 10.01
CA PRO A 333 -32.62 -1.19 10.11
C PRO A 333 -32.10 -0.06 11.00
N HIS A 334 -31.07 -0.33 11.79
CA HIS A 334 -30.40 0.66 12.65
C HIS A 334 -29.15 1.26 12.02
N TRP A 335 -28.73 0.76 10.84
CA TRP A 335 -27.56 1.29 10.13
C TRP A 335 -27.88 2.63 9.49
N HIS A 336 -26.94 3.58 9.65
CA HIS A 336 -27.03 4.85 8.95
C HIS A 336 -26.49 4.73 7.53
N HIS A 337 -27.37 4.81 6.53
CA HIS A 337 -26.96 4.74 5.12
C HIS A 337 -26.26 6.01 4.66
N HIS A 338 -25.01 5.88 4.26
CA HIS A 338 -24.19 6.97 3.75
C HIS A 338 -24.32 7.16 2.23
N HIS A 339 -24.94 6.23 1.53
CA HIS A 339 -24.97 6.16 0.05
C HIS A 339 -23.56 6.11 -0.56
N ASP A 340 -22.65 5.43 0.12
CA ASP A 340 -21.25 5.31 -0.22
C ASP A 340 -20.78 3.93 0.23
N ASN A 341 -20.47 3.05 -0.71
CA ASN A 341 -20.18 1.64 -0.45
C ASN A 341 -19.03 1.43 0.56
N PHE A 342 -18.07 2.36 0.62
CA PHE A 342 -16.96 2.30 1.57
C PHE A 342 -17.33 2.84 2.95
N LEU A 343 -18.12 3.91 3.01
CA LEU A 343 -18.65 4.42 4.28
C LEU A 343 -19.73 3.49 4.84
N ASP A 344 -20.53 2.87 3.98
CA ASP A 344 -21.53 1.88 4.41
C ASP A 344 -20.86 0.55 4.85
N SER A 345 -19.62 0.29 4.43
CA SER A 345 -18.82 -0.81 4.98
C SER A 345 -18.12 -0.41 6.29
N ASN A 346 -17.49 0.77 6.33
CA ASN A 346 -16.68 1.27 7.45
C ASN A 346 -16.99 2.76 7.69
N PRO A 347 -17.92 3.12 8.60
CA PRO A 347 -18.51 4.47 8.69
C PRO A 347 -17.56 5.58 9.20
N ASN A 348 -16.44 5.20 9.82
CA ASN A 348 -15.48 6.15 10.40
C ASN A 348 -14.33 6.51 9.45
N VAL A 349 -14.38 6.10 8.19
CA VAL A 349 -13.32 6.35 7.22
C VAL A 349 -13.45 7.71 6.54
N ARG A 350 -12.33 8.25 6.03
CA ARG A 350 -12.25 9.61 5.47
C ARG A 350 -11.51 9.61 4.12
N TRP A 351 -11.89 8.73 3.21
CA TRP A 351 -11.22 8.57 1.93
C TRP A 351 -11.26 9.84 1.05
N LYS A 352 -12.34 10.62 1.10
CA LYS A 352 -12.49 11.87 0.33
C LYS A 352 -11.40 12.88 0.69
N GLU A 353 -11.14 13.04 1.97
CA GLU A 353 -10.11 13.94 2.47
C GLU A 353 -8.70 13.56 2.01
N THR A 354 -8.44 12.26 1.81
CA THR A 354 -7.17 11.77 1.27
C THR A 354 -6.95 12.27 -0.16
N LEU A 355 -7.95 12.13 -1.03
CA LEU A 355 -7.88 12.56 -2.43
C LEU A 355 -7.85 14.09 -2.55
N GLU A 356 -8.64 14.80 -1.74
CA GLU A 356 -8.67 16.28 -1.68
C GLU A 356 -7.30 16.83 -1.27
N HIS A 357 -6.68 16.24 -0.26
CA HIS A 357 -5.36 16.63 0.19
C HIS A 357 -4.28 16.32 -0.84
N ALA A 358 -4.35 15.14 -1.49
CA ALA A 358 -3.43 14.75 -2.55
C ALA A 358 -3.45 15.73 -3.73
N GLU A 359 -4.64 16.17 -4.14
CA GLU A 359 -4.81 17.21 -5.16
C GLU A 359 -4.27 18.58 -4.68
N LYS A 360 -4.60 18.97 -3.45
CA LYS A 360 -4.16 20.23 -2.85
C LYS A 360 -2.64 20.39 -2.81
N ILE A 361 -1.91 19.34 -2.46
CA ILE A 361 -0.44 19.36 -2.42
C ILE A 361 0.21 19.26 -3.80
N GLY A 362 -0.57 18.96 -4.84
CA GLY A 362 -0.11 18.85 -6.22
C GLY A 362 0.51 17.48 -6.57
N LEU A 363 0.05 16.41 -5.92
CA LEU A 363 0.42 15.03 -6.31
C LEU A 363 -0.22 14.64 -7.65
N GLY A 364 -1.45 15.13 -7.92
CA GLY A 364 -2.21 14.89 -9.13
C GLY A 364 -3.52 15.68 -9.11
N THR A 365 -4.51 15.28 -9.91
CA THR A 365 -5.84 15.88 -9.95
C THR A 365 -6.93 14.82 -9.83
N ARG A 366 -8.05 15.16 -9.20
CA ARG A 366 -9.25 14.30 -9.15
C ARG A 366 -10.07 14.35 -10.44
N GLU A 367 -9.82 15.34 -11.30
CA GLU A 367 -10.49 15.43 -12.59
C GLU A 367 -9.81 14.51 -13.62
N TYR A 368 -10.58 13.61 -14.22
CA TYR A 368 -10.05 12.67 -15.19
C TYR A 368 -10.93 12.52 -16.44
N GLU A 369 -10.31 12.06 -17.51
CA GLU A 369 -10.96 11.52 -18.69
C GLU A 369 -10.81 10.00 -18.70
N LEU A 370 -11.93 9.28 -18.65
CA LEU A 370 -11.91 7.82 -18.70
C LEU A 370 -11.85 7.33 -20.15
N ILE A 371 -10.76 6.68 -20.51
CA ILE A 371 -10.53 6.10 -21.84
C ILE A 371 -10.78 4.59 -21.76
N GLN A 372 -11.96 4.18 -22.19
CA GLN A 372 -12.35 2.77 -22.18
C GLN A 372 -11.75 2.01 -23.35
N MET A 373 -11.07 0.90 -23.06
CA MET A 373 -10.58 -0.05 -24.05
C MET A 373 -11.54 -1.23 -24.18
N LYS A 374 -11.85 -1.59 -25.41
CA LYS A 374 -12.71 -2.73 -25.73
C LYS A 374 -11.92 -4.03 -25.87
#